data_dc864e56f8a3e06eb2774824785e4afc
#
_entry.id   dc864e56f8a3e06eb2774824785e4afc
#
_cell.length_a   1.000
_cell.length_b   1.000
_cell.length_c   1.000
_cell.angle_alpha   90.00
_cell.angle_beta   90.00
_cell.angle_gamma   90.00
#
_symmetry.space_group_name_H-M   'P 1'
#
loop_
_entity.id
_entity.type
_entity.pdbx_description
1 polymer ?
#
loop_
_entity_poly.entity_id
_entity_poly.type
_entity_poly.pdbx_seq_one_letter_code
_entity_poly.pdbx_strand_id
1 'polypeptide(L)'
;AANHAVTAVMEDEEGDIALYLSDMDPTSFEVGFGSSLGIDEDIDSKPLRLRNENLDIIEYEKGICAHAASEIVYDISNQGAKSFQAYIGVQADSSYDGEYGECGFTVEVDGVEKYHIDDLSGLEAQQFVDVEIPEGAQTLTLKTDNGTNGSTICDHSLWCDAKILCDREIQTTLDSAAVTAQQSVLPIGKTTQLTPVG
;
A
#
# COMPACT_ATOMS: atom_id res chain seq x y z
N ALA A 1 -22.77 0.80 1.83
CA ALA A 1 -22.09 0.75 3.11
C ALA A 1 -21.07 -0.37 3.03
N ALA A 2 -19.82 -0.03 2.72
CA ALA A 2 -18.73 -0.99 2.72
C ALA A 2 -18.31 -1.25 4.17
N ASN A 3 -18.48 -2.50 4.61
CA ASN A 3 -17.83 -2.99 5.81
C ASN A 3 -16.34 -3.11 5.50
N HIS A 4 -15.54 -2.20 6.00
CA HIS A 4 -14.11 -2.40 6.06
C HIS A 4 -13.84 -3.47 7.12
N ALA A 5 -13.51 -4.66 6.68
CA ALA A 5 -12.96 -5.68 7.56
C ALA A 5 -11.60 -5.16 8.05
N VAL A 6 -11.45 -5.02 9.34
CA VAL A 6 -10.14 -4.75 9.96
C VAL A 6 -9.25 -5.95 9.67
N THR A 7 -8.31 -5.77 8.77
CA THR A 7 -7.38 -6.81 8.37
C THR A 7 -6.37 -7.10 9.46
N ALA A 8 -5.92 -8.33 9.53
CA ALA A 8 -5.05 -8.86 10.56
C ALA A 8 -3.88 -7.94 10.91
N VAL A 9 -3.87 -7.49 12.14
CA VAL A 9 -2.76 -6.77 12.75
C VAL A 9 -1.63 -7.78 12.95
N MET A 10 -0.55 -7.61 12.22
CA MET A 10 0.70 -8.34 12.51
C MET A 10 1.52 -7.47 13.45
N GLU A 11 1.83 -8.00 14.62
CA GLU A 11 2.74 -7.35 15.56
C GLU A 11 4.18 -7.59 15.06
N ASP A 12 4.98 -6.54 14.97
CA ASP A 12 6.41 -6.69 14.85
C ASP A 12 7.05 -7.00 16.20
N GLU A 13 8.34 -7.32 16.22
CA GLU A 13 9.07 -7.70 17.44
C GLU A 13 9.14 -6.54 18.48
N GLU A 14 8.85 -5.31 18.08
CA GLU A 14 8.86 -4.13 18.96
C GLU A 14 7.47 -3.73 19.47
N GLY A 15 6.41 -4.40 19.02
CA GLY A 15 5.05 -4.13 19.45
C GLY A 15 4.34 -3.02 18.66
N ASP A 16 4.90 -2.55 17.53
CA ASP A 16 4.24 -1.65 16.61
C ASP A 16 3.11 -2.36 15.85
N ILE A 17 2.18 -1.59 15.29
CA ILE A 17 1.09 -2.10 14.47
C ILE A 17 1.42 -1.88 12.99
N ALA A 18 1.31 -2.95 12.20
CA ALA A 18 1.47 -2.88 10.76
C ALA A 18 0.14 -2.56 10.07
N LEU A 19 0.11 -1.50 9.27
CA LEU A 19 -0.98 -1.16 8.38
C LEU A 19 -0.54 -1.38 6.94
N TYR A 20 -1.13 -2.36 6.26
CA TYR A 20 -0.82 -2.65 4.87
C TYR A 20 -1.41 -1.58 3.95
N LEU A 21 -0.61 -1.06 3.03
CA LEU A 21 -1.08 -0.05 2.07
C LEU A 21 -2.13 -0.59 1.12
N SER A 22 -2.14 -1.89 0.84
CA SER A 22 -3.19 -2.53 0.03
C SER A 22 -4.56 -2.56 0.73
N ASP A 23 -4.62 -2.32 2.05
CA ASP A 23 -5.86 -2.19 2.83
C ASP A 23 -6.27 -0.71 3.04
N MET A 24 -5.47 0.23 2.53
CA MET A 24 -5.70 1.67 2.61
C MET A 24 -6.11 2.23 1.25
N ASP A 25 -7.00 3.22 1.26
CA ASP A 25 -7.32 3.97 0.04
C ASP A 25 -6.25 5.05 -0.20
N PRO A 26 -5.58 5.08 -1.37
CA PRO A 26 -4.71 6.20 -1.70
C PRO A 26 -5.53 7.49 -1.89
N THR A 27 -4.95 8.64 -1.57
CA THR A 27 -5.58 9.94 -1.83
C THR A 27 -5.59 10.28 -3.32
N SER A 28 -4.59 9.80 -4.05
CA SER A 28 -4.51 9.87 -5.51
C SER A 28 -3.56 8.80 -6.04
N PHE A 29 -3.76 8.43 -7.30
CA PHE A 29 -2.77 7.64 -8.04
C PHE A 29 -2.82 7.94 -9.53
N GLU A 30 -1.68 7.73 -10.19
CA GLU A 30 -1.51 7.73 -11.64
C GLU A 30 -0.74 6.47 -12.04
N VAL A 31 -1.06 5.89 -13.19
CA VAL A 31 -0.41 4.69 -13.73
C VAL A 31 -0.11 4.87 -15.22
N GLY A 32 1.00 4.31 -15.68
CA GLY A 32 1.46 4.43 -17.06
C GLY A 32 0.64 3.64 -18.07
N PHE A 33 -0.03 2.57 -17.62
CA PHE A 33 -0.92 1.76 -18.44
C PHE A 33 -2.11 1.27 -17.61
N GLY A 34 -3.26 1.15 -18.29
CA GLY A 34 -4.51 0.82 -17.60
C GLY A 34 -5.12 2.04 -16.90
N SER A 35 -6.00 1.80 -15.93
CA SER A 35 -6.71 2.83 -15.18
C SER A 35 -6.87 2.51 -13.70
N SER A 36 -6.25 1.44 -13.24
CA SER A 36 -6.39 0.95 -11.86
C SER A 36 -5.06 0.38 -11.34
N LEU A 37 -4.95 0.34 -10.03
CA LEU A 37 -3.93 -0.41 -9.32
C LEU A 37 -4.36 -1.89 -9.24
N GLY A 38 -3.40 -2.80 -9.25
CA GLY A 38 -3.59 -4.16 -8.75
C GLY A 38 -3.47 -4.15 -7.23
N ILE A 39 -4.49 -4.60 -6.51
CA ILE A 39 -4.50 -4.67 -5.05
C ILE A 39 -4.47 -6.14 -4.65
N ASP A 40 -3.40 -6.55 -3.97
CA ASP A 40 -3.12 -7.95 -3.61
C ASP A 40 -3.04 -8.91 -4.81
N GLU A 41 -2.98 -8.34 -6.00
CA GLU A 41 -2.78 -9.00 -7.29
C GLU A 41 -2.06 -8.05 -8.27
N ASP A 42 -1.54 -8.58 -9.37
CA ASP A 42 -1.02 -7.73 -10.43
C ASP A 42 -2.16 -7.14 -11.30
N ILE A 43 -1.83 -6.25 -12.23
CA ILE A 43 -2.82 -5.62 -13.11
C ILE A 43 -3.52 -6.59 -14.08
N ASP A 44 -3.01 -7.81 -14.22
CA ASP A 44 -3.60 -8.90 -15.00
C ASP A 44 -4.36 -9.92 -14.11
N SER A 45 -4.61 -9.58 -12.85
CA SER A 45 -5.25 -10.45 -11.83
C SER A 45 -4.50 -11.75 -11.57
N LYS A 46 -3.17 -11.67 -11.61
CA LYS A 46 -2.28 -12.78 -11.23
C LYS A 46 -1.70 -12.55 -9.84
N PRO A 47 -1.25 -13.59 -9.15
CA PRO A 47 -0.52 -13.42 -7.89
C PRO A 47 0.71 -12.51 -8.04
N LEU A 48 0.98 -11.70 -7.02
CA LEU A 48 2.18 -10.88 -6.95
C LEU A 48 3.41 -11.77 -6.81
N ARG A 49 4.36 -11.67 -7.74
CA ARG A 49 5.53 -12.54 -7.79
C ARG A 49 6.81 -11.74 -7.99
N LEU A 50 7.74 -11.89 -7.05
CA LEU A 50 9.09 -11.35 -7.14
C LEU A 50 10.12 -12.48 -7.10
N ARG A 51 11.36 -12.18 -7.48
CA ARG A 51 12.49 -13.10 -7.29
C ARG A 51 13.17 -12.82 -5.96
N ASN A 52 13.43 -13.87 -5.19
CA ASN A 52 14.25 -13.76 -3.98
C ASN A 52 15.75 -13.62 -4.32
N GLU A 53 16.59 -13.59 -3.30
CA GLU A 53 18.06 -13.48 -3.45
C GLU A 53 18.70 -14.64 -4.23
N ASN A 54 18.04 -15.80 -4.30
CA ASN A 54 18.46 -16.96 -5.08
C ASN A 54 17.86 -16.96 -6.50
N LEU A 55 17.12 -15.92 -6.87
CA LEU A 55 16.34 -15.79 -8.11
C LEU A 55 15.15 -16.75 -8.23
N ASP A 56 14.78 -17.42 -7.14
CA ASP A 56 13.54 -18.21 -7.09
C ASP A 56 12.33 -17.27 -7.05
N ILE A 57 11.28 -17.63 -7.78
CA ILE A 57 10.02 -16.88 -7.76
C ILE A 57 9.27 -17.18 -6.46
N ILE A 58 8.92 -16.15 -5.74
CA ILE A 58 8.09 -16.21 -4.53
C ILE A 58 6.82 -15.38 -4.70
N GLU A 59 5.74 -15.81 -4.07
CA GLU A 59 4.44 -15.14 -4.10
C GLU A 59 4.22 -14.32 -2.83
N TYR A 60 3.50 -13.20 -2.99
CA TYR A 60 3.08 -12.34 -1.90
C TYR A 60 1.55 -12.24 -1.87
N GLU A 61 0.98 -12.34 -0.65
CA GLU A 61 -0.46 -12.21 -0.44
C GLU A 61 -0.90 -10.74 -0.35
N LYS A 62 0.01 -9.86 0.07
CA LYS A 62 -0.25 -8.42 0.25
C LYS A 62 0.66 -7.60 -0.64
N GLY A 63 0.09 -6.56 -1.24
CA GLY A 63 0.88 -5.61 -2.01
C GLY A 63 0.08 -4.84 -3.05
N ILE A 64 0.80 -4.03 -3.80
CA ILE A 64 0.24 -3.15 -4.82
C ILE A 64 1.04 -3.35 -6.10
N CYS A 65 0.34 -3.52 -7.20
CA CYS A 65 0.91 -3.45 -8.54
C CYS A 65 0.49 -2.15 -9.23
N ALA A 66 1.43 -1.45 -9.80
CA ALA A 66 1.20 -0.29 -10.64
C ALA A 66 2.04 -0.40 -11.91
N HIS A 67 1.46 -0.16 -13.07
CA HIS A 67 2.27 -0.09 -14.29
C HIS A 67 3.05 1.23 -14.33
N ALA A 68 4.36 1.15 -14.50
CA ALA A 68 5.18 2.36 -14.58
C ALA A 68 4.90 3.14 -15.90
N ALA A 69 5.11 4.46 -15.95
CA ALA A 69 5.44 5.29 -14.80
C ALA A 69 4.21 5.49 -13.91
N SER A 70 4.40 5.42 -12.59
CA SER A 70 3.28 5.55 -11.66
C SER A 70 3.63 6.44 -10.47
N GLU A 71 2.58 7.01 -9.87
CA GLU A 71 2.66 7.73 -8.61
C GLU A 71 1.44 7.35 -7.77
N ILE A 72 1.65 6.97 -6.52
CA ILE A 72 0.59 6.62 -5.57
C ILE A 72 0.83 7.41 -4.29
N VAL A 73 -0.16 8.18 -3.85
CA VAL A 73 -0.06 9.04 -2.67
C VAL A 73 -1.01 8.55 -1.58
N TYR A 74 -0.47 8.37 -0.37
CA TYR A 74 -1.23 8.02 0.83
C TYR A 74 -1.19 9.14 1.86
N ASP A 75 -2.33 9.40 2.48
CA ASP A 75 -2.41 10.20 3.70
C ASP A 75 -2.04 9.30 4.89
N ILE A 76 -0.91 9.59 5.52
CA ILE A 76 -0.41 8.90 6.71
C ILE A 76 -0.51 9.76 7.96
N SER A 77 -1.17 10.93 7.86
CA SER A 77 -1.35 11.84 8.98
C SER A 77 -2.13 11.19 10.12
N ASN A 78 -1.75 11.50 11.36
CA ASN A 78 -2.40 11.01 12.58
C ASN A 78 -2.41 9.48 12.75
N GLN A 79 -1.64 8.74 11.97
CA GLN A 79 -1.52 7.28 12.08
C GLN A 79 -0.45 6.85 13.10
N GLY A 80 0.40 7.78 13.54
CA GLY A 80 1.57 7.43 14.34
C GLY A 80 2.59 6.60 13.57
N ALA A 81 2.67 6.82 12.24
CA ALA A 81 3.59 6.11 11.37
C ALA A 81 5.05 6.41 11.75
N LYS A 82 5.87 5.37 11.87
CA LYS A 82 7.28 5.42 12.26
C LYS A 82 8.20 4.99 11.13
N SER A 83 7.77 4.02 10.32
CA SER A 83 8.52 3.55 9.15
C SER A 83 7.60 3.03 8.06
N PHE A 84 8.12 3.00 6.84
CA PHE A 84 7.52 2.31 5.70
C PHE A 84 8.44 1.17 5.28
N GLN A 85 7.87 -0.01 5.07
CA GLN A 85 8.59 -1.19 4.61
C GLN A 85 7.89 -1.82 3.41
N ALA A 86 8.68 -2.33 2.46
CA ALA A 86 8.19 -3.09 1.32
C ALA A 86 9.31 -3.95 0.70
N TYR A 87 8.93 -5.02 0.01
CA TYR A 87 9.77 -5.63 -1.01
C TYR A 87 9.37 -5.07 -2.37
N ILE A 88 10.34 -4.56 -3.13
CA ILE A 88 10.12 -3.97 -4.44
C ILE A 88 10.79 -4.76 -5.54
N GLY A 89 10.21 -4.69 -6.71
CA GLY A 89 10.71 -5.30 -7.94
C GLY A 89 9.65 -5.27 -9.04
N VAL A 90 9.93 -5.95 -10.14
CA VAL A 90 9.01 -6.09 -11.25
C VAL A 90 8.47 -7.50 -11.30
N GLN A 91 7.19 -7.66 -11.68
CA GLN A 91 6.50 -8.95 -11.77
C GLN A 91 7.36 -9.99 -12.51
N ALA A 92 7.77 -11.04 -11.80
CA ALA A 92 8.83 -11.96 -12.24
C ALA A 92 8.42 -12.87 -13.41
N ASP A 93 7.12 -13.08 -13.63
CA ASP A 93 6.57 -13.94 -14.68
C ASP A 93 5.82 -13.15 -15.77
N SER A 94 5.95 -11.82 -15.78
CA SER A 94 5.44 -10.97 -16.85
C SER A 94 6.53 -10.72 -17.89
N SER A 95 6.29 -11.18 -19.13
CA SER A 95 7.18 -10.92 -20.24
C SER A 95 6.38 -10.89 -21.54
N TYR A 96 6.86 -10.11 -22.48
CA TYR A 96 6.31 -10.03 -23.83
C TYR A 96 7.45 -10.20 -24.85
N ASP A 97 7.33 -11.19 -25.73
CA ASP A 97 8.32 -11.52 -26.77
C ASP A 97 9.76 -11.70 -26.21
N GLY A 98 9.84 -12.21 -24.96
CA GLY A 98 11.11 -12.43 -24.26
C GLY A 98 11.69 -11.20 -23.57
N GLU A 99 11.02 -10.06 -23.63
CA GLU A 99 11.34 -8.84 -22.91
C GLU A 99 10.62 -8.82 -21.57
N TYR A 100 11.36 -8.49 -20.50
CA TYR A 100 10.85 -8.31 -19.13
C TYR A 100 10.82 -6.82 -18.82
N GLY A 101 9.89 -6.42 -17.95
CA GLY A 101 9.82 -5.06 -17.46
C GLY A 101 11.05 -4.65 -16.64
N GLU A 102 11.32 -3.34 -16.62
CA GLU A 102 12.38 -2.71 -15.84
C GLU A 102 11.86 -1.38 -15.31
N CYS A 103 11.91 -1.17 -14.00
CA CYS A 103 11.37 0.02 -13.36
C CYS A 103 12.37 0.63 -12.39
N GLY A 104 12.43 1.96 -12.34
CA GLY A 104 12.99 2.70 -11.22
C GLY A 104 11.95 2.84 -10.11
N PHE A 105 12.41 2.92 -8.86
CA PHE A 105 11.54 3.04 -7.69
C PHE A 105 11.99 4.20 -6.80
N THR A 106 11.04 4.99 -6.34
CA THR A 106 11.29 6.11 -5.44
C THR A 106 10.24 6.13 -4.32
N VAL A 107 10.68 6.37 -3.10
CA VAL A 107 9.81 6.61 -1.94
C VAL A 107 10.05 8.02 -1.44
N GLU A 108 8.98 8.80 -1.29
CA GLU A 108 9.01 10.14 -0.71
C GLU A 108 8.12 10.21 0.54
N VAL A 109 8.58 10.96 1.53
CA VAL A 109 7.79 11.35 2.70
C VAL A 109 7.70 12.88 2.72
N ASP A 110 6.48 13.42 2.71
CA ASP A 110 6.22 14.87 2.61
C ASP A 110 6.96 15.52 1.44
N GLY A 111 7.05 14.82 0.31
CA GLY A 111 7.75 15.30 -0.89
C GLY A 111 9.27 15.25 -0.82
N VAL A 112 9.84 14.66 0.23
CA VAL A 112 11.29 14.46 0.38
C VAL A 112 11.64 13.03 0.03
N GLU A 113 12.52 12.84 -0.95
CA GLU A 113 13.03 11.52 -1.32
C GLU A 113 13.76 10.87 -0.15
N LYS A 114 13.35 9.66 0.18
CA LYS A 114 13.93 8.82 1.25
C LYS A 114 14.60 7.57 0.71
N TYR A 115 14.18 7.10 -0.44
CA TYR A 115 14.75 5.94 -1.11
C TYR A 115 14.64 6.13 -2.62
N HIS A 116 15.68 5.69 -3.34
CA HIS A 116 15.68 5.65 -4.79
C HIS A 116 16.55 4.51 -5.31
N ILE A 117 16.10 3.87 -6.36
CA ILE A 117 16.87 2.95 -7.19
C ILE A 117 16.53 3.20 -8.66
N ASP A 118 17.56 3.30 -9.52
CA ASP A 118 17.40 3.69 -10.93
C ASP A 118 16.65 2.64 -11.74
N ASP A 119 16.91 1.36 -11.47
CA ASP A 119 16.25 0.25 -12.16
C ASP A 119 16.27 -1.06 -11.35
N LEU A 120 15.23 -1.85 -11.59
CA LEU A 120 15.11 -3.26 -11.25
C LEU A 120 14.37 -3.96 -12.38
N SER A 121 14.94 -5.03 -12.89
CA SER A 121 14.32 -5.87 -13.91
C SER A 121 13.52 -7.02 -13.29
N GLY A 122 12.51 -7.53 -13.99
CA GLY A 122 11.79 -8.76 -13.62
C GLY A 122 12.66 -10.01 -13.55
N LEU A 123 13.93 -9.95 -13.97
CA LEU A 123 14.93 -11.02 -13.86
C LEU A 123 15.82 -10.90 -12.63
N GLU A 124 15.76 -9.79 -11.91
CA GLU A 124 16.61 -9.49 -10.77
C GLU A 124 15.93 -9.81 -9.44
N ALA A 125 16.75 -9.93 -8.40
CA ALA A 125 16.26 -10.13 -7.05
C ALA A 125 15.57 -8.86 -6.54
N GLN A 126 14.46 -9.06 -5.84
CA GLN A 126 13.76 -7.99 -5.12
C GLN A 126 14.69 -7.23 -4.18
N GLN A 127 14.34 -5.98 -3.90
CA GLN A 127 15.00 -5.17 -2.89
C GLN A 127 14.08 -4.96 -1.70
N PHE A 128 14.63 -4.98 -0.50
CA PHE A 128 13.90 -4.59 0.70
C PHE A 128 14.10 -3.10 0.96
N VAL A 129 12.99 -2.40 1.09
CA VAL A 129 12.94 -0.97 1.42
C VAL A 129 12.51 -0.82 2.86
N ASP A 130 13.25 -0.04 3.64
CA ASP A 130 12.92 0.35 5.01
C ASP A 130 13.24 1.84 5.16
N VAL A 131 12.20 2.64 5.26
CA VAL A 131 12.28 4.11 5.27
C VAL A 131 11.72 4.63 6.58
N GLU A 132 12.53 5.38 7.31
CA GLU A 132 12.06 6.10 8.51
C GLU A 132 11.07 7.20 8.12
N ILE A 133 9.95 7.26 8.84
CA ILE A 133 8.93 8.29 8.72
C ILE A 133 9.06 9.25 9.91
N PRO A 134 9.38 10.53 9.66
CA PRO A 134 9.47 11.52 10.72
C PRO A 134 8.13 11.71 11.45
N GLU A 135 8.19 11.99 12.74
CA GLU A 135 7.01 12.33 13.52
C GLU A 135 6.25 13.52 12.90
N GLY A 136 4.94 13.36 12.76
CA GLY A 136 4.08 14.38 12.18
C GLY A 136 4.05 14.41 10.65
N ALA A 137 4.70 13.45 9.98
CA ALA A 137 4.61 13.31 8.53
C ALA A 137 3.16 13.10 8.08
N GLN A 138 2.82 13.66 6.93
CA GLN A 138 1.46 13.69 6.41
C GLN A 138 1.26 12.82 5.19
N THR A 139 2.28 12.72 4.31
CA THR A 139 2.15 12.01 3.04
C THR A 139 3.27 11.02 2.81
N LEU A 140 2.90 9.85 2.30
CA LEU A 140 3.81 8.85 1.74
C LEU A 140 3.52 8.73 0.26
N THR A 141 4.53 8.89 -0.58
CA THR A 141 4.40 8.78 -2.03
C THR A 141 5.30 7.68 -2.56
N LEU A 142 4.71 6.75 -3.30
CA LEU A 142 5.39 5.67 -4.00
C LEU A 142 5.41 6.00 -5.48
N LYS A 143 6.60 6.06 -6.09
CA LYS A 143 6.77 6.38 -7.51
C LYS A 143 7.55 5.29 -8.22
N THR A 144 7.19 5.07 -9.47
CA THR A 144 7.98 4.26 -10.38
C THR A 144 8.12 4.96 -11.72
N ASP A 145 9.24 4.72 -12.39
CA ASP A 145 9.49 5.16 -13.76
C ASP A 145 9.86 3.95 -14.65
N ASN A 146 10.09 4.19 -15.93
CA ASN A 146 10.36 3.14 -16.90
C ASN A 146 11.83 2.69 -16.92
N GLY A 147 12.53 2.80 -15.80
CA GLY A 147 13.91 2.37 -15.66
C GLY A 147 14.88 3.05 -16.62
N THR A 148 16.03 2.43 -16.82
CA THR A 148 17.10 2.98 -17.68
C THR A 148 16.93 2.60 -19.16
N ASN A 149 16.20 1.55 -19.48
CA ASN A 149 15.95 1.11 -20.86
C ASN A 149 14.89 1.96 -21.57
N GLY A 150 14.04 2.69 -20.81
CA GLY A 150 12.98 3.55 -21.34
C GLY A 150 11.86 2.81 -22.09
N SER A 151 11.84 1.47 -22.03
CA SER A 151 10.72 0.64 -22.50
C SER A 151 9.56 0.73 -21.52
N THR A 152 8.35 0.45 -21.99
CA THR A 152 7.15 0.32 -21.14
C THR A 152 6.61 -1.10 -21.15
N ILE A 153 7.34 -2.03 -21.74
CA ILE A 153 6.89 -3.42 -21.90
C ILE A 153 6.99 -4.15 -20.56
N CYS A 154 5.87 -4.64 -20.08
CA CYS A 154 5.77 -5.43 -18.84
C CYS A 154 6.27 -4.70 -17.59
N ASP A 155 6.22 -3.38 -17.55
CA ASP A 155 6.61 -2.55 -16.40
C ASP A 155 5.60 -2.65 -15.25
N HIS A 156 5.27 -3.89 -14.87
CA HIS A 156 4.41 -4.19 -13.72
C HIS A 156 5.22 -4.06 -12.44
N SER A 157 5.36 -2.84 -11.95
CA SER A 157 6.08 -2.56 -10.72
C SER A 157 5.29 -3.03 -9.50
N LEU A 158 5.96 -3.72 -8.59
CA LEU A 158 5.36 -4.29 -7.39
C LEU A 158 5.92 -3.66 -6.12
N TRP A 159 5.01 -3.35 -5.21
CA TRP A 159 5.26 -2.99 -3.82
C TRP A 159 4.68 -4.09 -2.94
N CYS A 160 5.43 -5.17 -2.75
CA CYS A 160 4.98 -6.35 -2.02
C CYS A 160 5.17 -6.18 -0.52
N ASP A 161 4.23 -6.71 0.26
CA ASP A 161 4.22 -6.59 1.73
C ASP A 161 4.37 -5.14 2.21
N ALA A 162 3.87 -4.19 1.38
CA ALA A 162 3.99 -2.75 1.60
C ALA A 162 3.14 -2.32 2.79
N LYS A 163 3.79 -1.80 3.83
CA LYS A 163 3.15 -1.43 5.09
C LYS A 163 3.82 -0.24 5.76
N ILE A 164 3.04 0.50 6.53
CA ILE A 164 3.56 1.42 7.53
C ILE A 164 3.51 0.76 8.91
N LEU A 165 4.59 0.89 9.68
CA LEU A 165 4.65 0.52 11.08
C LEU A 165 4.24 1.73 11.91
N CYS A 166 3.23 1.56 12.75
CA CYS A 166 2.62 2.63 13.51
C CYS A 166 2.71 2.39 15.01
N ASP A 167 2.79 3.47 15.75
CA ASP A 167 2.73 3.43 17.21
C ASP A 167 1.40 2.82 17.68
N ARG A 168 1.49 1.74 18.47
CA ARG A 168 0.33 1.01 18.98
C ARG A 168 -0.60 1.88 19.84
N GLU A 169 -0.04 2.75 20.66
CA GLU A 169 -0.85 3.57 21.56
C GLU A 169 -1.71 4.55 20.78
N ILE A 170 -1.17 5.14 19.71
CA ILE A 170 -1.90 6.05 18.84
C ILE A 170 -3.00 5.30 18.09
N GLN A 171 -2.71 4.13 17.50
CA GLN A 171 -3.71 3.33 16.77
C GLN A 171 -4.85 2.90 17.70
N THR A 172 -4.55 2.39 18.88
CA THR A 172 -5.57 2.00 19.86
C THR A 172 -6.48 3.17 20.25
N THR A 173 -5.92 4.39 20.35
CA THR A 173 -6.69 5.60 20.63
C THR A 173 -7.61 5.97 19.46
N LEU A 174 -7.14 5.88 18.24
CA LEU A 174 -7.92 6.15 17.02
C LEU A 174 -9.08 5.16 16.88
N ASP A 175 -8.84 3.88 17.07
CA ASP A 175 -9.86 2.83 17.02
C ASP A 175 -10.93 3.05 18.10
N SER A 176 -10.53 3.39 19.32
CA SER A 176 -11.44 3.70 20.42
C SER A 176 -12.30 4.93 20.11
N ALA A 177 -11.74 5.97 19.52
CA ALA A 177 -12.46 7.17 19.12
C ALA A 177 -13.47 6.87 18.01
N ALA A 178 -13.11 6.05 17.02
CA ALA A 178 -14.00 5.63 15.94
C ALA A 178 -15.20 4.83 16.47
N VAL A 179 -15.00 3.90 17.39
CA VAL A 179 -16.09 3.14 18.05
C VAL A 179 -17.02 4.06 18.82
N THR A 180 -16.50 5.02 19.56
CA THR A 180 -17.34 6.00 20.31
C THR A 180 -18.16 6.88 19.36
N ALA A 181 -17.58 7.33 18.26
CA ALA A 181 -18.29 8.11 17.26
C ALA A 181 -19.43 7.32 16.59
N GLN A 182 -19.24 6.05 16.29
CA GLN A 182 -20.28 5.18 15.76
C GLN A 182 -21.42 4.95 16.75
N GLN A 183 -21.14 4.85 18.05
CA GLN A 183 -22.15 4.69 19.11
C GLN A 183 -22.98 5.97 19.33
N SER A 184 -22.39 7.14 19.09
CA SER A 184 -23.09 8.43 19.24
C SER A 184 -24.07 8.75 18.10
N VAL A 185 -24.05 8.00 16.99
CA VAL A 185 -24.98 8.12 15.85
C VAL A 185 -26.10 7.07 15.93
N LEU A 186 -26.49 6.63 17.11
CA LEU A 186 -27.73 5.86 17.24
C LEU A 186 -28.92 6.76 16.87
N PRO A 187 -29.83 6.31 15.99
CA PRO A 187 -31.02 7.11 15.66
C PRO A 187 -31.82 7.33 16.92
N ILE A 188 -32.09 8.58 17.24
CA ILE A 188 -33.06 8.96 18.27
C ILE A 188 -34.34 8.20 17.96
N GLY A 189 -34.76 7.36 18.89
CA GLY A 189 -35.83 6.41 18.73
C GLY A 189 -37.13 7.08 18.20
N LYS A 190 -37.82 6.38 17.34
CA LYS A 190 -39.20 6.69 16.94
C LYS A 190 -39.99 7.03 18.18
N THR A 191 -40.46 8.26 18.27
CA THR A 191 -41.53 8.63 19.19
C THR A 191 -42.76 7.82 18.84
N THR A 192 -43.10 6.84 19.66
CA THR A 192 -44.37 6.17 19.58
C THR A 192 -45.41 7.18 20.06
N GLN A 193 -46.25 7.72 19.17
CA GLN A 193 -47.42 8.47 19.56
C GLN A 193 -48.36 7.52 20.32
N LEU A 194 -48.49 7.76 21.60
CA LEU A 194 -49.57 7.18 22.38
C LEU A 194 -50.84 7.87 21.96
N THR A 195 -51.73 7.20 21.27
CA THR A 195 -53.11 7.63 21.05
C THR A 195 -53.88 7.46 22.33
N PRO A 196 -54.50 8.53 22.89
CA PRO A 196 -55.38 8.36 24.03
C PRO A 196 -56.66 7.60 23.62
N VAL A 197 -56.95 6.53 24.32
CA VAL A 197 -58.22 5.84 24.23
C VAL A 197 -59.25 6.64 25.06
N GLY A 198 -60.26 7.22 24.40
CA GLY A 198 -61.39 7.84 25.03
C GLY A 198 -62.48 6.84 25.34
#